data_c74548c9cd81fb88e2bff675022c89a9
#
_entry.id   c74548c9cd81fb88e2bff675022c89a9
#
_cell.length_a   1.000
_cell.length_b   1.000
_cell.length_c   1.000
_cell.angle_alpha   90.00
_cell.angle_beta   90.00
_cell.angle_gamma   90.00
#
_symmetry.space_group_name_H-M   'P 1'
#
loop_
_entity.id
_entity.type
_entity.pdbx_description
1 polymer ?
#
loop_
_entity_poly.entity_id
_entity_poly.type
_entity_poly.pdbx_seq_one_letter_code
_entity_poly.pdbx_strand_id
1 'polypeptide(L)'
;MNTVHAYTNDQRLADVPHSDLRRSRAAAENIIPTSTGAARAVGMVLPQLNGKLDGIASRVPVPDGSVVDLFIELEKKVTVQDIHDAVKVAAETERMKNILYYSDSHIVSSDIIGNPYSSIYDSKCTKVVSGKYVRTINWYDNEWGYSNRVVDLIRLMHT
;
A
#
# COMPACT_ATOMS: atom_id res chain seq x y z
N MET A 1 4.44 0.47 9.29
CA MET A 1 4.25 0.81 7.86
C MET A 1 4.02 2.31 7.69
N ASN A 2 4.44 2.87 6.58
CA ASN A 2 4.04 4.22 6.19
C ASN A 2 3.38 4.14 4.80
N THR A 3 2.17 4.67 4.69
CA THR A 3 1.53 4.83 3.38
C THR A 3 1.80 6.23 2.85
N VAL A 4 2.61 6.36 1.82
CA VAL A 4 2.72 7.61 1.06
C VAL A 4 1.56 7.63 0.08
N HIS A 5 0.60 8.50 0.32
CA HIS A 5 -0.72 8.45 -0.31
C HIS A 5 -1.03 9.71 -1.09
N ALA A 6 -1.59 9.55 -2.28
CA ALA A 6 -2.18 10.64 -3.03
C ALA A 6 -3.19 11.44 -2.17
N TYR A 7 -3.36 12.72 -2.44
CA TYR A 7 -4.42 13.48 -1.77
C TYR A 7 -5.80 12.98 -2.24
N THR A 8 -6.78 13.13 -1.36
CA THR A 8 -8.16 12.67 -1.64
C THR A 8 -9.15 13.75 -1.28
N ASN A 9 -10.43 13.53 -1.59
CA ASN A 9 -11.51 14.46 -1.32
C ASN A 9 -11.71 14.79 0.19
N ASP A 10 -11.13 14.02 1.08
CA ASP A 10 -11.09 14.33 2.52
C ASP A 10 -10.18 15.54 2.85
N GLN A 11 -9.27 15.89 1.94
CA GLN A 11 -8.35 17.01 2.11
C GLN A 11 -8.89 18.27 1.41
N ARG A 12 -8.33 19.43 1.80
CA ARG A 12 -8.70 20.72 1.24
C ARG A 12 -7.72 21.14 0.15
N LEU A 13 -8.20 21.81 -0.89
CA LEU A 13 -7.33 22.36 -1.95
C LEU A 13 -6.56 23.58 -1.44
N ALA A 14 -7.20 24.43 -0.63
CA ALA A 14 -6.60 25.59 0.02
C ALA A 14 -6.65 25.43 1.54
N ASP A 15 -5.86 26.23 2.28
CA ASP A 15 -5.90 26.28 3.74
C ASP A 15 -7.30 26.71 4.20
N VAL A 16 -8.02 25.81 4.85
CA VAL A 16 -9.37 26.06 5.40
C VAL A 16 -9.59 25.23 6.67
N PRO A 17 -10.52 25.61 7.56
CA PRO A 17 -10.78 24.86 8.78
C PRO A 17 -11.10 23.38 8.54
N HIS A 18 -10.46 22.54 9.35
CA HIS A 18 -10.68 21.10 9.42
C HIS A 18 -10.47 20.61 10.87
N SER A 19 -11.16 19.56 11.28
CA SER A 19 -11.02 18.99 12.63
C SER A 19 -9.61 18.48 12.92
N ASP A 20 -8.94 17.92 11.92
CA ASP A 20 -7.50 17.63 11.94
C ASP A 20 -6.76 18.85 11.39
N LEU A 21 -5.98 19.52 12.26
CA LEU A 21 -5.25 20.74 11.93
C LEU A 21 -4.21 20.57 10.81
N ARG A 22 -3.69 19.36 10.62
CA ARG A 22 -2.78 19.07 9.51
C ARG A 22 -3.53 18.95 8.18
N ARG A 23 -4.72 18.35 8.20
CA ARG A 23 -5.58 18.24 7.01
C ARG A 23 -6.27 19.57 6.63
N SER A 24 -6.16 20.59 7.47
CA SER A 24 -6.62 21.96 7.14
C SER A 24 -5.71 22.64 6.11
N ARG A 25 -4.51 22.13 5.87
CA ARG A 25 -3.53 22.72 4.96
C ARG A 25 -3.75 22.27 3.51
N ALA A 26 -3.36 23.11 2.57
CA ALA A 26 -3.50 22.90 1.15
C ALA A 26 -2.87 21.58 0.69
N ALA A 27 -3.67 20.68 0.13
CA ALA A 27 -3.27 19.30 -0.19
C ALA A 27 -2.22 19.22 -1.28
N ALA A 28 -2.27 20.10 -2.29
CA ALA A 28 -1.38 20.10 -3.44
C ALA A 28 -0.02 20.78 -3.17
N GLU A 29 0.20 21.32 -1.96
CA GLU A 29 1.41 22.08 -1.61
C GLU A 29 2.16 21.48 -0.40
N ASN A 30 1.55 20.52 0.30
CA ASN A 30 2.08 20.03 1.57
C ASN A 30 2.19 18.51 1.62
N ILE A 31 3.23 18.03 2.29
CA ILE A 31 3.28 16.66 2.82
C ILE A 31 2.56 16.66 4.17
N ILE A 32 1.47 15.91 4.28
CA ILE A 32 0.59 15.95 5.46
C ILE A 32 0.62 14.58 6.17
N PRO A 33 1.34 14.46 7.30
CA PRO A 33 1.26 13.27 8.14
C PRO A 33 -0.15 13.14 8.75
N THR A 34 -0.70 11.93 8.70
CA THR A 34 -2.04 11.66 9.23
C THR A 34 -2.15 10.24 9.76
N SER A 35 -3.11 9.98 10.62
CA SER A 35 -3.40 8.63 11.09
C SER A 35 -3.95 7.76 9.95
N THR A 36 -3.75 6.45 10.06
CA THR A 36 -4.37 5.46 9.18
C THR A 36 -4.92 4.29 9.99
N GLY A 37 -6.07 3.78 9.57
CA GLY A 37 -6.64 2.54 10.12
C GLY A 37 -6.10 1.27 9.47
N ALA A 38 -5.27 1.38 8.43
CA ALA A 38 -4.84 0.25 7.61
C ALA A 38 -4.12 -0.84 8.42
N ALA A 39 -3.17 -0.48 9.29
CA ALA A 39 -2.46 -1.45 10.11
C ALA A 39 -3.40 -2.23 11.06
N ARG A 40 -4.40 -1.55 11.64
CA ARG A 40 -5.42 -2.20 12.47
C ARG A 40 -6.35 -3.09 11.66
N ALA A 41 -6.73 -2.68 10.46
CA ALA A 41 -7.56 -3.47 9.55
C ALA A 41 -6.87 -4.79 9.16
N VAL A 42 -5.56 -4.80 8.95
CA VAL A 42 -4.80 -6.04 8.74
C VAL A 42 -4.95 -7.00 9.91
N GLY A 43 -4.87 -6.53 11.15
CA GLY A 43 -5.07 -7.38 12.34
C GLY A 43 -6.47 -7.99 12.45
N MET A 44 -7.51 -7.32 11.92
CA MET A 44 -8.87 -7.89 11.87
C MET A 44 -8.99 -9.00 10.83
N VAL A 45 -8.33 -8.89 9.69
CA VAL A 45 -8.37 -9.89 8.60
C VAL A 45 -7.38 -11.03 8.84
N LEU A 46 -6.24 -10.74 9.46
CA LEU A 46 -5.19 -11.69 9.81
C LEU A 46 -4.94 -11.65 11.33
N PRO A 47 -5.74 -12.36 12.14
CA PRO A 47 -5.70 -12.27 13.61
C PRO A 47 -4.31 -12.53 14.23
N GLN A 48 -3.48 -13.36 13.59
CA GLN A 48 -2.10 -13.64 14.01
C GLN A 48 -1.19 -12.40 13.96
N LEU A 49 -1.58 -11.36 13.23
CA LEU A 49 -0.86 -10.08 13.12
C LEU A 49 -1.46 -8.98 14.01
N ASN A 50 -2.52 -9.29 14.77
CA ASN A 50 -3.14 -8.31 15.65
C ASN A 50 -2.14 -7.80 16.70
N GLY A 51 -2.01 -6.48 16.81
CA GLY A 51 -1.06 -5.82 17.70
C GLY A 51 0.42 -5.89 17.27
N LYS A 52 0.73 -6.53 16.13
CA LYS A 52 2.10 -6.62 15.60
C LYS A 52 2.41 -5.59 14.50
N LEU A 53 1.39 -4.93 13.98
CA LEU A 53 1.52 -3.91 12.94
C LEU A 53 0.99 -2.57 13.43
N ASP A 54 1.73 -1.53 13.15
CA ASP A 54 1.33 -0.14 13.34
C ASP A 54 1.77 0.70 12.15
N GLY A 55 1.21 1.90 12.01
CA GLY A 55 1.58 2.75 10.88
C GLY A 55 0.90 4.09 10.85
N ILE A 56 1.44 4.90 9.97
CA ILE A 56 0.95 6.24 9.64
C ILE A 56 0.72 6.36 8.13
N ALA A 57 0.06 7.42 7.72
CA ALA A 57 0.02 7.84 6.33
C ALA A 57 0.65 9.22 6.17
N SER A 58 1.30 9.44 5.03
CA SER A 58 1.82 10.73 4.61
C SER A 58 1.12 11.10 3.30
N ARG A 59 0.20 12.05 3.34
CA ARG A 59 -0.43 12.58 2.12
C ARG A 59 0.56 13.46 1.39
N VAL A 60 0.64 13.31 0.07
CA VAL A 60 1.59 14.01 -0.80
C VAL A 60 0.86 14.73 -1.94
N PRO A 61 1.47 15.76 -2.56
CA PRO A 61 0.89 16.52 -3.68
C PRO A 61 0.84 15.72 -5.00
N VAL A 62 0.22 14.54 -4.96
CA VAL A 62 0.04 13.65 -6.12
C VAL A 62 -1.45 13.32 -6.20
N PRO A 63 -2.09 13.46 -7.37
CA PRO A 63 -3.53 13.28 -7.50
C PRO A 63 -3.99 11.83 -7.42
N ASP A 64 -3.14 10.88 -7.83
CA ASP A 64 -3.42 9.45 -7.82
C ASP A 64 -2.12 8.64 -7.80
N GLY A 65 -2.19 7.37 -7.39
CA GLY A 65 -1.03 6.51 -7.25
C GLY A 65 -0.37 6.62 -5.87
N SER A 66 -0.55 5.61 -5.06
CA SER A 66 -0.08 5.53 -3.68
C SER A 66 0.87 4.37 -3.47
N VAL A 67 1.65 4.43 -2.39
CA VAL A 67 2.62 3.38 -2.07
C VAL A 67 2.65 3.07 -0.58
N VAL A 68 2.71 1.79 -0.25
CA VAL A 68 3.00 1.30 1.11
C VAL A 68 4.49 1.01 1.21
N ASP A 69 5.17 1.74 2.08
CA ASP A 69 6.52 1.44 2.55
C ASP A 69 6.39 0.59 3.83
N LEU A 70 6.63 -0.69 3.68
CA LEU A 70 6.48 -1.67 4.75
C LEU A 70 7.85 -2.08 5.27
N PHE A 71 8.05 -1.92 6.58
CA PHE A 71 9.23 -2.37 7.29
C PHE A 71 8.83 -3.42 8.33
N ILE A 72 9.42 -4.61 8.25
CA ILE A 72 9.07 -5.74 9.12
C ILE A 72 10.32 -6.46 9.65
N GLU A 73 10.22 -6.99 10.86
CA GLU A 73 11.16 -7.96 11.40
C GLU A 73 10.58 -9.36 11.24
N LEU A 74 11.35 -10.26 10.64
CA LEU A 74 10.99 -11.67 10.45
C LEU A 74 11.61 -12.55 11.52
N GLU A 75 10.93 -13.63 11.88
CA GLU A 75 11.45 -14.65 12.82
C GLU A 75 12.67 -15.38 12.24
N LYS A 76 12.64 -15.66 10.94
CA LYS A 76 13.71 -16.38 10.22
C LYS A 76 14.60 -15.42 9.45
N LYS A 77 15.86 -15.80 9.29
CA LYS A 77 16.76 -15.09 8.37
C LYS A 77 16.37 -15.39 6.92
N VAL A 78 16.37 -14.35 6.10
CA VAL A 78 16.04 -14.39 4.69
C VAL A 78 17.01 -13.56 3.87
N THR A 79 17.06 -13.84 2.57
CA THR A 79 17.72 -13.03 1.55
C THR A 79 16.68 -12.22 0.78
N VAL A 80 17.13 -11.27 -0.02
CA VAL A 80 16.25 -10.55 -0.98
C VAL A 80 15.60 -11.53 -1.95
N GLN A 81 16.36 -12.54 -2.41
CA GLN A 81 15.85 -13.55 -3.34
C GLN A 81 14.72 -14.38 -2.73
N ASP A 82 14.84 -14.78 -1.45
CA ASP A 82 13.77 -15.51 -0.76
C ASP A 82 12.45 -14.72 -0.72
N ILE A 83 12.54 -13.40 -0.52
CA ILE A 83 11.35 -12.53 -0.56
C ILE A 83 10.78 -12.47 -1.97
N HIS A 84 11.62 -12.26 -3.00
CA HIS A 84 11.18 -12.23 -4.39
C HIS A 84 10.47 -13.52 -4.79
N ASP A 85 11.03 -14.67 -4.44
CA ASP A 85 10.47 -15.97 -4.80
C ASP A 85 9.15 -16.23 -4.08
N ALA A 86 9.06 -15.85 -2.80
CA ALA A 86 7.81 -15.93 -2.04
C ALA A 86 6.70 -15.06 -2.65
N VAL A 87 7.02 -13.84 -3.07
CA VAL A 87 6.03 -12.95 -3.70
C VAL A 87 5.61 -13.45 -5.08
N LYS A 88 6.54 -13.95 -5.90
CA LYS A 88 6.22 -14.55 -7.21
C LYS A 88 5.27 -15.72 -7.06
N VAL A 89 5.60 -16.65 -6.16
CA VAL A 89 4.74 -17.81 -5.88
C VAL A 89 3.36 -17.37 -5.39
N ALA A 90 3.30 -16.38 -4.50
CA ALA A 90 2.02 -15.87 -4.02
C ALA A 90 1.18 -15.24 -5.14
N ALA A 91 1.78 -14.47 -6.04
CA ALA A 91 1.10 -13.80 -7.15
C ALA A 91 0.47 -14.77 -8.17
N GLU A 92 1.01 -15.99 -8.27
CA GLU A 92 0.51 -17.05 -9.16
C GLU A 92 -0.62 -17.88 -8.56
N THR A 93 -0.88 -17.76 -7.24
CA THR A 93 -1.97 -18.49 -6.61
C THR A 93 -3.34 -17.98 -7.07
N GLU A 94 -4.33 -18.87 -7.17
CA GLU A 94 -5.71 -18.50 -7.52
C GLU A 94 -6.26 -17.39 -6.60
N ARG A 95 -5.86 -17.39 -5.32
CA ARG A 95 -6.29 -16.39 -4.35
C ARG A 95 -5.74 -14.99 -4.63
N MET A 96 -4.51 -14.87 -5.15
CA MET A 96 -3.81 -13.59 -5.37
C MET A 96 -3.73 -13.18 -6.83
N LYS A 97 -4.15 -14.03 -7.73
CA LYS A 97 -4.25 -13.75 -9.16
C LYS A 97 -5.12 -12.50 -9.39
N ASN A 98 -4.63 -11.57 -10.19
CA ASN A 98 -5.26 -10.26 -10.44
C ASN A 98 -5.39 -9.35 -9.19
N ILE A 99 -4.79 -9.71 -8.07
CA ILE A 99 -4.76 -8.93 -6.83
C ILE A 99 -3.34 -8.47 -6.51
N LEU A 100 -2.36 -9.38 -6.61
CA LEU A 100 -0.95 -9.12 -6.39
C LEU A 100 -0.18 -9.21 -7.71
N TYR A 101 0.61 -8.19 -8.03
CA TYR A 101 1.50 -8.17 -9.19
C TYR A 101 2.95 -8.04 -8.73
N TYR A 102 3.85 -8.84 -9.29
CA TYR A 102 5.29 -8.74 -9.10
C TYR A 102 5.88 -7.90 -10.22
N SER A 103 6.44 -6.73 -9.90
CA SER A 103 7.13 -5.86 -10.86
C SER A 103 8.64 -5.97 -10.72
N ASP A 104 9.33 -6.10 -11.84
CA ASP A 104 10.78 -5.99 -11.94
C ASP A 104 11.23 -4.72 -12.68
N SER A 105 10.30 -3.84 -12.95
CA SER A 105 10.53 -2.54 -13.60
C SER A 105 10.79 -1.45 -12.58
N HIS A 106 11.46 -0.37 -13.01
CA HIS A 106 11.63 0.84 -12.21
C HIS A 106 10.39 1.72 -12.39
N ILE A 107 9.45 1.61 -11.48
CA ILE A 107 8.15 2.28 -11.54
C ILE A 107 8.03 3.41 -10.52
N VAL A 108 7.21 4.40 -10.86
CA VAL A 108 6.81 5.52 -10.00
C VAL A 108 5.28 5.64 -9.97
N SER A 109 4.75 6.56 -9.17
CA SER A 109 3.30 6.70 -8.97
C SER A 109 2.48 6.88 -10.26
N SER A 110 3.00 7.58 -11.25
CA SER A 110 2.29 7.77 -12.53
C SER A 110 2.19 6.51 -13.39
N ASP A 111 3.09 5.55 -13.20
CA ASP A 111 3.12 4.31 -13.98
C ASP A 111 2.02 3.32 -13.56
N ILE A 112 1.46 3.51 -12.36
CA ILE A 112 0.47 2.57 -11.83
C ILE A 112 -0.97 3.10 -11.91
N ILE A 113 -1.17 4.29 -12.47
CA ILE A 113 -2.50 4.86 -12.67
C ILE A 113 -3.29 3.99 -13.67
N GLY A 114 -4.52 3.62 -13.28
CA GLY A 114 -5.38 2.70 -14.05
C GLY A 114 -5.01 1.23 -13.88
N ASN A 115 -4.05 0.89 -13.04
CA ASN A 115 -3.67 -0.49 -12.79
C ASN A 115 -4.66 -1.16 -11.81
N PRO A 116 -5.32 -2.29 -12.17
CA PRO A 116 -6.36 -2.90 -11.36
C PRO A 116 -5.85 -3.72 -10.16
N TYR A 117 -4.54 -3.97 -10.06
CA TYR A 117 -3.99 -4.76 -8.97
C TYR A 117 -4.08 -4.01 -7.63
N SER A 118 -4.46 -4.70 -6.58
CA SER A 118 -4.52 -4.14 -5.22
C SER A 118 -3.14 -3.92 -4.61
N SER A 119 -2.14 -4.64 -5.10
CA SER A 119 -0.75 -4.49 -4.68
C SER A 119 0.18 -4.81 -5.84
N ILE A 120 1.04 -3.86 -6.18
CA ILE A 120 2.11 -3.99 -7.16
C ILE A 120 3.41 -3.97 -6.37
N TYR A 121 3.96 -5.17 -6.13
CA TYR A 121 5.22 -5.33 -5.40
C TYR A 121 6.39 -4.88 -6.27
N ASP A 122 7.18 -3.92 -5.77
CA ASP A 122 8.36 -3.37 -6.43
C ASP A 122 9.62 -4.14 -5.99
N SER A 123 10.06 -5.06 -6.83
CA SER A 123 11.24 -5.88 -6.51
C SER A 123 12.54 -5.07 -6.44
N LYS A 124 12.63 -3.96 -7.19
CA LYS A 124 13.84 -3.11 -7.22
C LYS A 124 14.06 -2.35 -5.91
N CYS A 125 13.00 -2.18 -5.12
CA CYS A 125 13.05 -1.47 -3.86
C CYS A 125 13.13 -2.39 -2.63
N THR A 126 13.19 -3.71 -2.81
CA THR A 126 13.30 -4.67 -1.71
C THR A 126 14.67 -4.62 -1.06
N LYS A 127 14.71 -4.56 0.26
CA LYS A 127 15.95 -4.58 1.05
C LYS A 127 15.83 -5.53 2.22
N VAL A 128 16.93 -6.21 2.52
CA VAL A 128 17.07 -7.05 3.71
C VAL A 128 18.31 -6.60 4.48
N VAL A 129 18.14 -6.28 5.75
CA VAL A 129 19.22 -5.88 6.66
C VAL A 129 19.37 -6.93 7.76
N SER A 130 20.61 -7.33 8.04
CA SER A 130 20.94 -8.36 9.05
C SER A 130 20.18 -9.68 8.87
N GLY A 131 19.67 -9.95 7.68
CA GLY A 131 18.92 -11.15 7.33
C GLY A 131 17.50 -11.22 7.90
N LYS A 132 17.06 -10.27 8.73
CA LYS A 132 15.75 -10.32 9.38
C LYS A 132 14.87 -9.10 9.15
N TYR A 133 15.48 -7.95 8.96
CA TYR A 133 14.75 -6.69 8.76
C TYR A 133 14.51 -6.50 7.27
N VAL A 134 13.25 -6.59 6.86
CA VAL A 134 12.84 -6.52 5.46
C VAL A 134 12.10 -5.23 5.22
N ARG A 135 12.47 -4.52 4.16
CA ARG A 135 11.70 -3.40 3.62
C ARG A 135 11.17 -3.77 2.24
N THR A 136 9.87 -3.56 2.04
CA THR A 136 9.22 -3.72 0.75
C THR A 136 8.46 -2.46 0.37
N ILE A 137 8.39 -2.20 -0.93
CA ILE A 137 7.58 -1.13 -1.52
C ILE A 137 6.48 -1.79 -2.34
N ASN A 138 5.25 -1.36 -2.09
CA ASN A 138 4.06 -1.91 -2.74
C ASN A 138 3.19 -0.76 -3.22
N TRP A 139 3.06 -0.62 -4.54
CA TRP A 139 2.29 0.41 -5.20
C TRP A 139 0.83 -0.01 -5.39
N TYR A 140 -0.06 0.95 -5.48
CA TYR A 140 -1.46 0.73 -5.84
C TYR A 140 -2.11 2.02 -6.33
N ASP A 141 -2.99 1.89 -7.30
CA ASP A 141 -3.93 2.95 -7.64
C ASP A 141 -5.03 2.95 -6.58
N ASN A 142 -5.09 4.02 -5.80
CA ASN A 142 -5.99 4.10 -4.64
C ASN A 142 -7.46 4.23 -5.01
N GLU A 143 -7.78 4.60 -6.26
CA GLU A 143 -9.14 4.71 -6.78
C GLU A 143 -9.51 3.46 -7.59
N TRP A 144 -8.69 3.10 -8.57
CA TRP A 144 -9.00 2.03 -9.52
C TRP A 144 -8.86 0.64 -8.90
N GLY A 145 -7.85 0.41 -8.09
CA GLY A 145 -7.65 -0.88 -7.42
C GLY A 145 -8.84 -1.28 -6.54
N TYR A 146 -9.31 -0.36 -5.69
CA TYR A 146 -10.48 -0.59 -4.85
C TYR A 146 -11.76 -0.80 -5.68
N SER A 147 -11.99 0.00 -6.70
CA SER A 147 -13.17 -0.11 -7.58
C SER A 147 -13.24 -1.48 -8.25
N ASN A 148 -12.10 -2.04 -8.69
CA ASN A 148 -12.04 -3.40 -9.22
C ASN A 148 -12.43 -4.46 -8.16
N ARG A 149 -11.97 -4.30 -6.91
CA ARG A 149 -12.36 -5.25 -5.83
C ARG A 149 -13.84 -5.20 -5.49
N VAL A 150 -14.48 -4.03 -5.60
CA VAL A 150 -15.95 -3.92 -5.46
C VAL A 150 -16.66 -4.74 -6.56
N VAL A 151 -16.21 -4.63 -7.79
CA VAL A 151 -16.76 -5.43 -8.92
C VAL A 151 -16.55 -6.93 -8.69
N ASP A 152 -15.36 -7.33 -8.22
CA ASP A 152 -15.08 -8.74 -7.94
C ASP A 152 -15.96 -9.27 -6.80
N LEU A 153 -16.22 -8.47 -5.77
CA LEU A 153 -17.13 -8.85 -4.69
C LEU A 153 -18.56 -9.02 -5.20
N ILE A 154 -19.05 -8.12 -6.07
CA ILE A 154 -20.37 -8.24 -6.67
C ILE A 154 -20.47 -9.54 -7.49
N ARG A 155 -19.45 -9.86 -8.27
CA ARG A 155 -19.43 -11.13 -9.02
C ARG A 155 -19.49 -12.35 -8.09
N LEU A 156 -18.71 -12.33 -7.02
CA LEU A 156 -18.70 -13.42 -6.04
C LEU A 156 -20.05 -13.62 -5.33
N MET A 157 -20.81 -12.55 -5.12
CA MET A 157 -22.14 -12.63 -4.52
C MET A 157 -23.22 -13.21 -5.44
N HIS A 158 -22.95 -13.31 -6.74
CA HIS A 158 -23.86 -13.84 -7.76
C HIS A 158 -23.49 -15.25 -8.25
N THR A 159 -22.44 -15.85 -7.72
CA THR A 159 -22.05 -17.25 -7.94
C THR A 159 -22.55 -18.13 -6.82
#